data_6ad5872c137b0e70b20f77095895f2fa
#
_entry.id   6ad5872c137b0e70b20f77095895f2fa
#
_cell.length_a   1.000
_cell.length_b   1.000
_cell.length_c   1.000
_cell.angle_alpha   90.00
_cell.angle_beta   90.00
_cell.angle_gamma   90.00
#
_symmetry.space_group_name_H-M   'P 1'
#
loop_
_entity.id
_entity.type
_entity.pdbx_description
1 polymer ?
#
loop_
_entity_poly.entity_id
_entity_poly.type
_entity_poly.pdbx_seq_one_letter_code
_entity_poly.pdbx_strand_id
1 'polypeptide(L)'
;YVEESPFLRKAQDKTSFLPIGVDPYPWLSDEIKTIRDQYPGKKIIFNMGRLVPYKGYHHLIEAMTHLSDDYVLLIGGDGPLRAELLELTERLGLQKRVEFLGFISDKLKPAYFAACDVFCLSSTIKTEAYAIVLVEAMSLSRPVVATKIPESGVSWVNEDGVSGINVPVEDAPALAEAIHKICDDPELWKTYSKGARRRFYDVFTKDEMINSLINIYTELLNPSK
;
A
#
# COMPACT_ATOMS: atom_id res chain seq x y z
N TYR A 1 9.29 -6.23 -15.40
CA TYR A 1 10.43 -6.93 -14.75
C TYR A 1 11.07 -7.96 -15.66
N VAL A 2 10.28 -8.87 -16.28
CA VAL A 2 10.82 -9.91 -17.22
C VAL A 2 11.38 -9.26 -18.48
N GLU A 3 10.66 -8.32 -19.08
CA GLU A 3 11.05 -7.61 -20.31
C GLU A 3 12.34 -6.80 -20.16
N GLU A 4 12.57 -6.25 -18.97
CA GLU A 4 13.70 -5.37 -18.67
C GLU A 4 14.91 -6.14 -18.10
N SER A 5 14.70 -7.39 -17.66
CA SER A 5 15.77 -8.24 -17.16
C SER A 5 16.64 -8.78 -18.29
N PRO A 6 17.94 -8.52 -18.31
CA PRO A 6 18.83 -9.05 -19.35
C PRO A 6 18.89 -10.60 -19.38
N PHE A 7 18.52 -11.24 -18.29
CA PHE A 7 18.49 -12.71 -18.16
C PHE A 7 17.11 -13.28 -18.51
N LEU A 8 16.04 -12.75 -17.93
CA LEU A 8 14.68 -13.29 -18.09
C LEU A 8 14.08 -12.97 -19.45
N ARG A 9 14.44 -11.84 -20.07
CA ARG A 9 13.96 -11.47 -21.41
C ARG A 9 14.24 -12.56 -22.47
N LYS A 10 15.34 -13.31 -22.32
CA LYS A 10 15.71 -14.40 -23.23
C LYS A 10 14.86 -15.67 -23.04
N ALA A 11 14.11 -15.75 -21.96
CA ALA A 11 13.25 -16.88 -21.61
C ALA A 11 11.80 -16.42 -21.35
N GLN A 12 11.40 -15.31 -21.96
CA GLN A 12 10.08 -14.71 -21.75
C GLN A 12 8.95 -15.67 -22.12
N ASP A 13 9.16 -16.46 -23.18
CA ASP A 13 8.27 -17.54 -23.63
C ASP A 13 8.13 -18.70 -22.63
N LYS A 14 9.02 -18.79 -21.64
CA LYS A 14 9.05 -19.82 -20.59
C LYS A 14 8.72 -19.27 -19.21
N THR A 15 8.28 -18.02 -19.14
CA THR A 15 7.91 -17.36 -17.88
C THR A 15 6.42 -17.19 -17.80
N SER A 16 5.85 -17.55 -16.65
CA SER A 16 4.46 -17.28 -16.30
C SER A 16 4.40 -16.38 -15.09
N PHE A 17 3.43 -15.47 -15.08
CA PHE A 17 3.21 -14.57 -13.97
C PHE A 17 2.24 -15.20 -12.98
N LEU A 18 2.67 -15.30 -11.71
CA LEU A 18 1.85 -15.79 -10.62
C LEU A 18 1.76 -14.71 -9.53
N PRO A 19 0.60 -14.07 -9.34
CA PRO A 19 0.39 -13.11 -8.26
C PRO A 19 0.56 -13.76 -6.88
N ILE A 20 1.10 -13.00 -5.91
CA ILE A 20 1.15 -13.47 -4.52
C ILE A 20 -0.24 -13.29 -3.92
N GLY A 21 -0.84 -14.41 -3.49
CA GLY A 21 -2.14 -14.43 -2.83
C GLY A 21 -2.02 -14.33 -1.31
N VAL A 22 -2.95 -13.63 -0.67
CA VAL A 22 -3.08 -13.54 0.78
C VAL A 22 -4.49 -13.89 1.23
N ASP A 23 -4.64 -14.31 2.48
CA ASP A 23 -5.97 -14.49 3.07
C ASP A 23 -6.62 -13.13 3.32
N PRO A 24 -7.93 -12.99 3.11
CA PRO A 24 -8.64 -11.76 3.46
C PRO A 24 -8.54 -11.51 4.96
N TYR A 25 -8.25 -10.27 5.33
CA TYR A 25 -8.21 -9.88 6.74
C TYR A 25 -9.60 -9.87 7.38
N PRO A 26 -9.71 -10.25 8.66
CA PRO A 26 -10.96 -10.16 9.41
C PRO A 26 -11.31 -8.69 9.68
N TRP A 27 -12.62 -8.40 9.78
CA TRP A 27 -13.11 -7.11 10.23
C TRP A 27 -13.22 -7.09 11.76
N LEU A 28 -12.40 -6.25 12.42
CA LEU A 28 -12.26 -6.15 13.87
C LEU A 28 -12.96 -4.90 14.40
N SER A 29 -14.29 -4.93 14.54
CA SER A 29 -15.11 -3.74 14.79
C SER A 29 -14.72 -2.95 16.05
N ASP A 30 -14.39 -3.61 17.15
CA ASP A 30 -14.08 -2.97 18.42
C ASP A 30 -12.69 -2.31 18.38
N GLU A 31 -11.70 -3.01 17.79
CA GLU A 31 -10.35 -2.48 17.62
C GLU A 31 -10.33 -1.31 16.63
N ILE A 32 -11.09 -1.42 15.53
CA ILE A 32 -11.25 -0.32 14.55
C ILE A 32 -11.84 0.91 15.24
N LYS A 33 -12.91 0.71 16.02
CA LYS A 33 -13.53 1.80 16.78
C LYS A 33 -12.54 2.41 17.75
N THR A 34 -11.80 1.59 18.50
CA THR A 34 -10.80 2.06 19.47
C THR A 34 -9.73 2.93 18.81
N ILE A 35 -9.25 2.54 17.62
CA ILE A 35 -8.28 3.35 16.86
C ILE A 35 -8.91 4.65 16.38
N ARG A 36 -10.11 4.59 15.78
CA ARG A 36 -10.81 5.79 15.28
C ARG A 36 -11.14 6.80 16.39
N ASP A 37 -11.52 6.34 17.57
CA ASP A 37 -11.84 7.19 18.71
C ASP A 37 -10.63 8.01 19.23
N GLN A 38 -9.40 7.59 18.91
CA GLN A 38 -8.18 8.37 19.22
C GLN A 38 -7.99 9.57 18.29
N TYR A 39 -8.62 9.55 17.10
CA TYR A 39 -8.48 10.58 16.07
C TYR A 39 -9.85 11.12 15.62
N PRO A 40 -10.64 11.72 16.55
CA PRO A 40 -12.00 12.14 16.27
C PRO A 40 -12.04 13.20 15.16
N GLY A 41 -12.82 12.94 14.11
CA GLY A 41 -12.97 13.85 12.96
C GLY A 41 -11.77 13.93 12.03
N LYS A 42 -10.69 13.17 12.27
CA LYS A 42 -9.49 13.16 11.41
C LYS A 42 -9.60 12.15 10.29
N LYS A 43 -8.93 12.47 9.19
CA LYS A 43 -8.64 11.57 8.08
C LYS A 43 -7.33 10.85 8.36
N ILE A 44 -7.38 9.53 8.43
CA ILE A 44 -6.24 8.70 8.82
C ILE A 44 -5.53 8.19 7.55
N ILE A 45 -4.29 8.60 7.38
CA ILE A 45 -3.35 8.03 6.43
C ILE A 45 -2.56 6.95 7.17
N PHE A 46 -2.46 5.75 6.60
CA PHE A 46 -1.68 4.68 7.20
C PHE A 46 -0.57 4.22 6.26
N ASN A 47 0.61 4.03 6.81
CA ASN A 47 1.72 3.34 6.15
C ASN A 47 2.28 2.30 7.11
N MET A 48 2.74 1.16 6.60
CA MET A 48 3.32 0.10 7.41
C MET A 48 4.50 -0.56 6.72
N GLY A 49 5.60 -0.71 7.44
CA GLY A 49 6.76 -1.43 6.97
C GLY A 49 8.02 -1.15 7.80
N ARG A 50 9.14 -1.77 7.41
CA ARG A 50 10.43 -1.51 8.04
C ARG A 50 10.90 -0.09 7.75
N LEU A 51 11.34 0.66 8.75
CA LEU A 51 11.84 2.03 8.60
C LEU A 51 13.26 2.03 8.02
N VAL A 52 13.35 1.88 6.69
CA VAL A 52 14.60 1.82 5.90
C VAL A 52 14.54 2.82 4.73
N PRO A 53 15.68 3.26 4.16
CA PRO A 53 15.75 4.34 3.20
C PRO A 53 14.80 4.19 2.01
N TYR A 54 14.80 3.02 1.38
CA TYR A 54 14.02 2.81 0.15
C TYR A 54 12.49 2.87 0.33
N LYS A 55 11.99 2.81 1.57
CA LYS A 55 10.56 2.98 1.88
C LYS A 55 10.07 4.42 1.77
N GLY A 56 10.98 5.41 1.69
CA GLY A 56 10.67 6.80 1.39
C GLY A 56 9.76 7.50 2.42
N TYR A 57 9.81 7.09 3.69
CA TYR A 57 8.98 7.67 4.76
C TYR A 57 9.15 9.18 4.90
N HIS A 58 10.35 9.70 4.63
CA HIS A 58 10.60 11.14 4.69
C HIS A 58 9.75 11.91 3.68
N HIS A 59 9.55 11.40 2.46
CA HIS A 59 8.67 12.03 1.47
C HIS A 59 7.19 12.01 1.92
N LEU A 60 6.76 10.93 2.59
CA LEU A 60 5.41 10.85 3.13
C LEU A 60 5.21 11.80 4.32
N ILE A 61 6.21 11.95 5.19
CA ILE A 61 6.19 12.93 6.28
C ILE A 61 6.21 14.36 5.71
N GLU A 62 7.03 14.64 4.72
CA GLU A 62 7.03 15.93 4.02
C GLU A 62 5.68 16.23 3.36
N ALA A 63 5.02 15.23 2.77
CA ALA A 63 3.68 15.38 2.19
C ALA A 63 2.65 15.90 3.21
N MET A 64 2.81 15.60 4.50
CA MET A 64 1.93 16.10 5.55
C MET A 64 1.99 17.63 5.71
N THR A 65 3.05 18.30 5.25
CA THR A 65 3.14 19.77 5.26
C THR A 65 2.21 20.42 4.25
N HIS A 66 1.78 19.69 3.22
CA HIS A 66 0.86 20.14 2.18
C HIS A 66 -0.60 19.79 2.47
N LEU A 67 -0.87 19.06 3.55
CA LEU A 67 -2.22 18.67 3.99
C LEU A 67 -2.67 19.53 5.18
N SER A 68 -3.98 19.72 5.33
CA SER A 68 -4.57 20.46 6.47
C SER A 68 -4.40 19.68 7.78
N ASP A 69 -4.72 20.35 8.89
CA ASP A 69 -4.67 19.72 10.22
C ASP A 69 -5.72 18.63 10.42
N ASP A 70 -6.64 18.44 9.48
CA ASP A 70 -7.62 17.35 9.51
C ASP A 70 -7.03 15.98 9.23
N TYR A 71 -5.76 15.93 8.76
CA TYR A 71 -5.08 14.70 8.45
C TYR A 71 -4.11 14.27 9.54
N VAL A 72 -4.08 12.97 9.82
CA VAL A 72 -3.09 12.31 10.68
C VAL A 72 -2.43 11.16 9.91
N LEU A 73 -1.11 11.05 10.04
CA LEU A 73 -0.31 9.96 9.48
C LEU A 73 0.08 8.99 10.60
N LEU A 74 -0.34 7.74 10.46
CA LEU A 74 0.06 6.64 11.32
C LEU A 74 1.11 5.79 10.61
N ILE A 75 2.27 5.62 11.22
CA ILE A 75 3.39 4.84 10.70
C ILE A 75 3.60 3.61 11.56
N GLY A 76 3.24 2.44 11.03
CA GLY A 76 3.48 1.14 11.66
C GLY A 76 4.82 0.55 11.27
N GLY A 77 5.52 -0.04 12.24
CA GLY A 77 6.80 -0.69 12.04
C GLY A 77 7.95 -0.01 12.76
N ASP A 78 9.13 -0.60 12.63
CA ASP A 78 10.36 -0.11 13.24
C ASP A 78 11.55 -0.29 12.27
N GLY A 79 12.67 0.35 12.58
CA GLY A 79 13.87 0.25 11.75
C GLY A 79 14.93 1.32 12.05
N PRO A 80 16.08 1.24 11.35
CA PRO A 80 17.22 2.11 11.63
C PRO A 80 16.92 3.61 11.44
N LEU A 81 15.96 3.99 10.60
CA LEU A 81 15.62 5.40 10.36
C LEU A 81 14.69 6.01 11.41
N ARG A 82 14.22 5.26 12.42
CA ARG A 82 13.22 5.76 13.38
C ARG A 82 13.61 7.09 14.03
N ALA A 83 14.85 7.21 14.49
CA ALA A 83 15.33 8.43 15.14
C ALA A 83 15.36 9.62 14.17
N GLU A 84 15.88 9.43 12.96
CA GLU A 84 15.95 10.44 11.90
C GLU A 84 14.55 10.93 11.48
N LEU A 85 13.59 10.00 11.33
CA LEU A 85 12.22 10.34 10.95
C LEU A 85 11.46 11.08 12.07
N LEU A 86 11.74 10.77 13.33
CA LEU A 86 11.22 11.55 14.47
C LEU A 86 11.77 12.96 14.47
N GLU A 87 13.07 13.14 14.26
CA GLU A 87 13.73 14.44 14.17
C GLU A 87 13.21 15.27 12.97
N LEU A 88 12.98 14.62 11.82
CA LEU A 88 12.33 15.25 10.68
C LEU A 88 10.91 15.73 11.04
N THR A 89 10.13 14.90 11.70
CA THR A 89 8.76 15.21 12.14
C THR A 89 8.75 16.43 13.08
N GLU A 90 9.70 16.51 14.01
CA GLU A 90 9.85 17.64 14.93
C GLU A 90 10.25 18.91 14.18
N ARG A 91 11.25 18.83 13.31
CA ARG A 91 11.73 19.96 12.50
C ARG A 91 10.64 20.58 11.62
N LEU A 92 9.70 19.73 11.14
CA LEU A 92 8.57 20.18 10.33
C LEU A 92 7.35 20.61 11.17
N GLY A 93 7.39 20.49 12.49
CA GLY A 93 6.28 20.87 13.37
C GLY A 93 5.08 19.91 13.32
N LEU A 94 5.32 18.65 12.93
CA LEU A 94 4.27 17.66 12.65
C LEU A 94 4.00 16.67 13.80
N GLN A 95 4.56 16.89 15.01
CA GLN A 95 4.49 15.94 16.13
C GLN A 95 3.07 15.58 16.57
N LYS A 96 2.09 16.45 16.29
CA LYS A 96 0.66 16.23 16.60
C LYS A 96 -0.11 15.52 15.47
N ARG A 97 0.54 15.34 14.32
CA ARG A 97 -0.08 14.83 13.08
C ARG A 97 0.60 13.61 12.49
N VAL A 98 1.79 13.25 12.97
CA VAL A 98 2.54 12.07 12.57
C VAL A 98 2.86 11.23 13.80
N GLU A 99 2.35 10.01 13.83
CA GLU A 99 2.53 9.09 14.94
C GLU A 99 3.26 7.81 14.50
N PHE A 100 4.30 7.47 15.25
CA PHE A 100 5.07 6.24 15.05
C PHE A 100 4.58 5.17 16.02
N LEU A 101 3.81 4.22 15.52
CA LEU A 101 3.16 3.16 16.30
C LEU A 101 4.13 2.07 16.76
N GLY A 102 5.34 2.01 16.16
CA GLY A 102 6.26 0.90 16.39
C GLY A 102 5.73 -0.42 15.81
N PHE A 103 6.14 -1.53 16.41
CA PHE A 103 5.71 -2.86 15.97
C PHE A 103 4.21 -3.07 16.19
N ILE A 104 3.50 -3.40 15.14
CA ILE A 104 2.09 -3.78 15.18
C ILE A 104 2.01 -5.31 15.03
N SER A 105 1.37 -5.96 16.00
CA SER A 105 1.17 -7.42 15.95
C SER A 105 0.24 -7.83 14.79
N ASP A 106 0.40 -9.05 14.28
CA ASP A 106 -0.44 -9.58 13.20
C ASP A 106 -1.93 -9.59 13.56
N LYS A 107 -2.26 -9.68 14.85
CA LYS A 107 -3.64 -9.61 15.34
C LYS A 107 -4.26 -8.22 15.20
N LEU A 108 -3.47 -7.16 15.34
CA LEU A 108 -3.94 -5.77 15.28
C LEU A 108 -3.78 -5.12 13.90
N LYS A 109 -2.91 -5.66 13.04
CA LYS A 109 -2.75 -5.16 11.67
C LYS A 109 -4.08 -4.91 10.96
N PRO A 110 -5.04 -5.87 10.93
CA PRO A 110 -6.30 -5.67 10.22
C PRO A 110 -7.06 -4.44 10.72
N ALA A 111 -7.01 -4.16 12.02
CA ALA A 111 -7.70 -3.00 12.59
C ALA A 111 -7.10 -1.67 12.11
N TYR A 112 -5.78 -1.55 12.05
CA TYR A 112 -5.13 -0.34 11.54
C TYR A 112 -5.40 -0.13 10.05
N PHE A 113 -5.29 -1.19 9.23
CA PHE A 113 -5.68 -1.11 7.83
C PHE A 113 -7.14 -0.71 7.65
N ALA A 114 -8.06 -1.31 8.43
CA ALA A 114 -9.47 -0.99 8.33
C ALA A 114 -9.83 0.39 8.92
N ALA A 115 -9.05 0.90 9.86
CA ALA A 115 -9.27 2.20 10.46
C ALA A 115 -8.81 3.37 9.57
N CYS A 116 -7.89 3.17 8.62
CA CYS A 116 -7.43 4.27 7.79
C CYS A 116 -8.45 4.67 6.71
N ASP A 117 -8.36 5.89 6.25
CA ASP A 117 -9.11 6.40 5.09
C ASP A 117 -8.38 6.08 3.80
N VAL A 118 -7.04 6.09 3.83
CA VAL A 118 -6.19 5.73 2.70
C VAL A 118 -4.92 5.06 3.21
N PHE A 119 -4.50 3.99 2.53
CA PHE A 119 -3.17 3.42 2.71
C PHE A 119 -2.19 4.05 1.74
N CYS A 120 -1.03 4.52 2.22
CA CYS A 120 -0.06 5.20 1.37
C CYS A 120 1.28 4.47 1.38
N LEU A 121 1.79 4.08 0.20
CA LEU A 121 3.12 3.50 0.01
C LEU A 121 4.02 4.51 -0.72
N SER A 122 5.09 4.95 -0.05
CA SER A 122 6.02 5.97 -0.54
C SER A 122 7.38 5.43 -0.99
N SER A 123 7.51 4.12 -1.21
CA SER A 123 8.77 3.48 -1.60
C SER A 123 9.34 4.05 -2.90
N THR A 124 10.69 4.11 -3.02
CA THR A 124 11.35 4.88 -4.08
C THR A 124 12.12 4.04 -5.10
N ILE A 125 12.48 2.80 -4.79
CA ILE A 125 13.28 1.95 -5.68
C ILE A 125 12.72 0.53 -5.82
N LYS A 126 13.12 -0.17 -6.89
CA LYS A 126 12.65 -1.51 -7.27
C LYS A 126 12.89 -2.63 -6.27
N THR A 127 13.63 -2.37 -5.19
CA THR A 127 13.68 -3.28 -4.03
C THR A 127 12.28 -3.52 -3.43
N GLU A 128 11.36 -2.56 -3.59
CA GLU A 128 9.93 -2.77 -3.40
C GLU A 128 9.33 -3.45 -4.64
N ALA A 129 9.47 -4.76 -4.70
CA ALA A 129 9.14 -5.50 -5.93
C ALA A 129 7.63 -5.71 -6.14
N TYR A 130 6.84 -5.86 -5.05
CA TYR A 130 5.42 -6.20 -5.12
C TYR A 130 4.54 -5.41 -4.15
N ALA A 131 5.05 -5.15 -2.93
CA ALA A 131 4.34 -4.47 -1.85
C ALA A 131 3.06 -5.19 -1.37
N ILE A 132 3.22 -6.34 -0.72
CA ILE A 132 2.11 -7.13 -0.13
C ILE A 132 1.19 -6.26 0.76
N VAL A 133 1.73 -5.25 1.43
CA VAL A 133 0.96 -4.32 2.27
C VAL A 133 -0.17 -3.59 1.51
N LEU A 134 -0.02 -3.39 0.19
CA LEU A 134 -1.09 -2.85 -0.66
C LEU A 134 -2.24 -3.85 -0.79
N VAL A 135 -1.91 -5.12 -0.98
CA VAL A 135 -2.88 -6.22 -1.06
C VAL A 135 -3.61 -6.37 0.27
N GLU A 136 -2.88 -6.26 1.40
CA GLU A 136 -3.46 -6.27 2.76
C GLU A 136 -4.48 -5.13 2.93
N ALA A 137 -4.14 -3.90 2.52
CA ALA A 137 -5.06 -2.76 2.53
C ALA A 137 -6.30 -2.98 1.66
N MET A 138 -6.12 -3.51 0.44
CA MET A 138 -7.20 -3.82 -0.50
C MET A 138 -8.16 -4.88 0.03
N SER A 139 -7.68 -5.88 0.82
CA SER A 139 -8.52 -6.89 1.45
C SER A 139 -9.58 -6.30 2.37
N LEU A 140 -9.27 -5.12 2.95
CA LEU A 140 -10.17 -4.35 3.80
C LEU A 140 -10.81 -3.16 3.08
N SER A 141 -10.79 -3.19 1.74
CA SER A 141 -11.43 -2.18 0.88
C SER A 141 -10.85 -0.77 1.08
N ARG A 142 -9.56 -0.65 1.39
CA ARG A 142 -8.93 0.66 1.53
C ARG A 142 -8.39 1.15 0.19
N PRO A 143 -8.75 2.37 -0.22
CA PRO A 143 -8.08 3.04 -1.32
C PRO A 143 -6.58 3.16 -1.08
N VAL A 144 -5.79 3.14 -2.13
CA VAL A 144 -4.34 3.15 -2.04
C VAL A 144 -3.75 4.34 -2.79
N VAL A 145 -2.78 5.03 -2.18
CA VAL A 145 -1.83 5.90 -2.88
C VAL A 145 -0.48 5.20 -2.89
N ALA A 146 0.12 5.02 -4.06
CA ALA A 146 1.41 4.37 -4.17
C ALA A 146 2.32 5.10 -5.15
N THR A 147 3.63 5.01 -4.93
CA THR A 147 4.62 5.57 -5.85
C THR A 147 4.78 4.68 -7.10
N LYS A 148 4.87 5.31 -8.27
CA LYS A 148 5.14 4.64 -9.55
C LYS A 148 6.64 4.36 -9.67
N ILE A 149 7.08 3.25 -9.07
CA ILE A 149 8.49 2.85 -9.05
C ILE A 149 8.84 2.18 -10.40
N PRO A 150 9.85 2.68 -11.12
CA PRO A 150 10.31 2.03 -12.34
C PRO A 150 10.75 0.58 -12.08
N GLU A 151 10.43 -0.32 -13.01
CA GLU A 151 10.79 -1.75 -12.94
C GLU A 151 10.26 -2.49 -11.71
N SER A 152 9.19 -1.99 -11.09
CA SER A 152 8.54 -2.61 -9.92
C SER A 152 7.11 -3.05 -10.25
N GLY A 153 6.64 -4.09 -9.55
CA GLY A 153 5.25 -4.53 -9.61
C GLY A 153 4.25 -3.68 -8.84
N VAL A 154 4.72 -2.67 -8.09
CA VAL A 154 3.85 -1.81 -7.25
C VAL A 154 2.71 -1.19 -8.04
N SER A 155 3.00 -0.60 -9.22
CA SER A 155 1.97 0.02 -10.08
C SER A 155 1.04 -0.99 -10.75
N TRP A 156 1.44 -2.26 -10.84
CA TRP A 156 0.56 -3.33 -11.27
C TRP A 156 -0.35 -3.78 -10.12
N VAL A 157 0.18 -3.85 -8.89
CA VAL A 157 -0.62 -4.18 -7.70
C VAL A 157 -1.65 -3.07 -7.47
N ASN A 158 -1.23 -1.80 -7.38
CA ASN A 158 -2.15 -0.66 -7.35
C ASN A 158 -2.50 -0.23 -8.78
N GLU A 159 -3.61 -0.69 -9.29
CA GLU A 159 -4.11 -0.29 -10.61
C GLU A 159 -4.63 1.15 -10.53
N ASP A 160 -3.92 2.05 -11.22
CA ASP A 160 -4.21 3.48 -11.23
C ASP A 160 -5.63 3.77 -11.75
N GLY A 161 -6.38 4.60 -11.05
CA GLY A 161 -7.77 4.91 -11.38
C GLY A 161 -8.79 3.82 -11.00
N VAL A 162 -8.35 2.66 -10.50
CA VAL A 162 -9.20 1.53 -10.09
C VAL A 162 -9.14 1.30 -8.58
N SER A 163 -7.97 1.00 -8.03
CA SER A 163 -7.78 0.75 -6.60
C SER A 163 -7.24 1.97 -5.84
N GLY A 164 -6.85 3.00 -6.57
CA GLY A 164 -6.29 4.22 -6.01
C GLY A 164 -5.54 5.04 -7.06
N ILE A 165 -4.51 5.76 -6.61
CA ILE A 165 -3.72 6.68 -7.44
C ILE A 165 -2.24 6.31 -7.35
N ASN A 166 -1.54 6.30 -8.49
CA ASN A 166 -0.09 6.17 -8.56
C ASN A 166 0.56 7.53 -8.83
N VAL A 167 1.55 7.90 -8.02
CA VAL A 167 2.25 9.19 -8.09
C VAL A 167 3.75 8.99 -8.40
N PRO A 168 4.47 10.01 -8.87
CA PRO A 168 5.92 9.90 -9.03
C PRO A 168 6.62 9.54 -7.71
N VAL A 169 7.79 8.88 -7.79
CA VAL A 169 8.67 8.68 -6.63
C VAL A 169 9.23 10.01 -6.14
N GLU A 170 9.51 10.10 -4.83
CA GLU A 170 10.17 11.27 -4.22
C GLU A 170 9.42 12.61 -4.44
N ASP A 171 8.11 12.55 -4.66
CA ASP A 171 7.25 13.72 -4.91
C ASP A 171 6.23 13.88 -3.76
N ALA A 172 6.65 14.60 -2.71
CA ALA A 172 5.81 14.86 -1.55
C ALA A 172 4.52 15.66 -1.88
N PRO A 173 4.57 16.71 -2.73
CA PRO A 173 3.36 17.38 -3.20
C PRO A 173 2.39 16.46 -3.92
N ALA A 174 2.86 15.59 -4.83
CA ALA A 174 2.00 14.66 -5.54
C ALA A 174 1.36 13.61 -4.62
N LEU A 175 2.11 13.13 -3.60
CA LEU A 175 1.56 12.27 -2.53
C LEU A 175 0.41 12.98 -1.80
N ALA A 176 0.62 14.22 -1.39
CA ALA A 176 -0.39 15.00 -0.68
C ALA A 176 -1.64 15.26 -1.55
N GLU A 177 -1.45 15.64 -2.82
CA GLU A 177 -2.55 15.86 -3.76
C GLU A 177 -3.41 14.60 -3.96
N ALA A 178 -2.77 13.45 -4.17
CA ALA A 178 -3.46 12.17 -4.33
C ALA A 178 -4.24 11.76 -3.06
N ILE A 179 -3.63 11.93 -1.88
CA ILE A 179 -4.27 11.67 -0.59
C ILE A 179 -5.48 12.60 -0.41
N HIS A 180 -5.30 13.91 -0.63
CA HIS A 180 -6.37 14.90 -0.53
C HIS A 180 -7.52 14.55 -1.47
N LYS A 181 -7.22 14.29 -2.74
CA LYS A 181 -8.21 13.94 -3.76
C LYS A 181 -9.08 12.76 -3.37
N ILE A 182 -8.49 11.71 -2.78
CA ILE A 182 -9.24 10.53 -2.34
C ILE A 182 -10.06 10.83 -1.07
N CYS A 183 -9.45 11.47 -0.07
CA CYS A 183 -10.06 11.61 1.24
C CYS A 183 -11.09 12.74 1.32
N ASP A 184 -11.07 13.71 0.41
CA ASP A 184 -11.99 14.85 0.38
C ASP A 184 -13.15 14.67 -0.60
N ASP A 185 -13.14 13.62 -1.43
CA ASP A 185 -14.24 13.25 -2.31
C ASP A 185 -14.84 11.89 -1.90
N PRO A 186 -15.98 11.87 -1.18
CA PRO A 186 -16.61 10.63 -0.72
C PRO A 186 -17.01 9.67 -1.85
N GLU A 187 -17.38 10.17 -3.03
CA GLU A 187 -17.77 9.32 -4.16
C GLU A 187 -16.53 8.71 -4.83
N LEU A 188 -15.45 9.47 -4.94
CA LEU A 188 -14.18 8.96 -5.42
C LEU A 188 -13.59 7.92 -4.43
N TRP A 189 -13.64 8.21 -3.13
CA TRP A 189 -13.24 7.26 -2.08
C TRP A 189 -14.01 5.94 -2.22
N LYS A 190 -15.34 6.01 -2.37
CA LYS A 190 -16.21 4.86 -2.55
C LYS A 190 -15.89 4.06 -3.82
N THR A 191 -15.56 4.77 -4.90
CA THR A 191 -15.17 4.18 -6.18
C THR A 191 -13.89 3.38 -6.02
N TYR A 192 -12.84 3.98 -5.43
CA TYR A 192 -11.56 3.29 -5.21
C TYR A 192 -11.65 2.18 -4.15
N SER A 193 -12.46 2.37 -3.11
CA SER A 193 -12.73 1.33 -2.11
C SER A 193 -13.36 0.08 -2.73
N LYS A 194 -14.36 0.25 -3.62
CA LYS A 194 -14.96 -0.85 -4.37
C LYS A 194 -13.96 -1.48 -5.36
N GLY A 195 -13.19 -0.65 -6.04
CA GLY A 195 -12.14 -1.08 -6.97
C GLY A 195 -11.05 -1.90 -6.28
N ALA A 196 -10.55 -1.43 -5.14
CA ALA A 196 -9.57 -2.12 -4.30
C ALA A 196 -10.10 -3.50 -3.84
N ARG A 197 -11.34 -3.53 -3.31
CA ARG A 197 -12.00 -4.79 -2.92
C ARG A 197 -12.15 -5.76 -4.09
N ARG A 198 -12.65 -5.29 -5.22
CA ARG A 198 -12.82 -6.13 -6.41
C ARG A 198 -11.49 -6.71 -6.85
N ARG A 199 -10.45 -5.87 -7.00
CA ARG A 199 -9.11 -6.28 -7.41
C ARG A 199 -8.51 -7.30 -6.44
N PHE A 200 -8.72 -7.13 -5.13
CA PHE A 200 -8.29 -8.10 -4.14
C PHE A 200 -8.90 -9.48 -4.39
N TYR A 201 -10.23 -9.56 -4.54
CA TYR A 201 -10.91 -10.84 -4.71
C TYR A 201 -10.67 -11.48 -6.08
N ASP A 202 -10.52 -10.65 -7.13
CA ASP A 202 -10.32 -11.16 -8.50
C ASP A 202 -8.87 -11.63 -8.75
N VAL A 203 -7.89 -11.17 -7.96
CA VAL A 203 -6.47 -11.36 -8.31
C VAL A 203 -5.60 -11.86 -7.14
N PHE A 204 -5.88 -11.41 -5.91
CA PHE A 204 -4.92 -11.50 -4.81
C PHE A 204 -5.33 -12.44 -3.67
N THR A 205 -6.40 -13.19 -3.81
CA THR A 205 -6.72 -14.24 -2.82
C THR A 205 -5.79 -15.44 -3.00
N LYS A 206 -5.58 -16.21 -1.93
CA LYS A 206 -4.84 -17.48 -2.03
C LYS A 206 -5.50 -18.46 -2.99
N ASP A 207 -6.84 -18.48 -3.03
CA ASP A 207 -7.58 -19.35 -3.94
C ASP A 207 -7.28 -19.01 -5.39
N GLU A 208 -7.27 -17.72 -5.76
CA GLU A 208 -6.92 -17.27 -7.11
C GLU A 208 -5.45 -17.57 -7.46
N MET A 209 -4.53 -17.42 -6.50
CA MET A 209 -3.14 -17.84 -6.69
C MET A 209 -3.03 -19.34 -6.94
N ILE A 210 -3.75 -20.17 -6.17
CA ILE A 210 -3.74 -21.64 -6.32
C ILE A 210 -4.36 -22.02 -7.66
N ASN A 211 -5.49 -21.43 -8.05
CA ASN A 211 -6.14 -21.67 -9.34
C ASN A 211 -5.21 -21.33 -10.50
N SER A 212 -4.55 -20.18 -10.44
CA SER A 212 -3.56 -19.76 -11.43
C SER A 212 -2.38 -20.74 -11.52
N LEU A 213 -1.89 -21.22 -10.39
CA LEU A 213 -0.80 -22.20 -10.33
C LEU A 213 -1.23 -23.54 -10.96
N ILE A 214 -2.42 -24.03 -10.66
CA ILE A 214 -2.99 -25.25 -11.24
C ILE A 214 -3.09 -25.11 -12.76
N ASN A 215 -3.55 -23.96 -13.26
CA ASN A 215 -3.65 -23.69 -14.70
C ASN A 215 -2.26 -23.75 -15.37
N ILE A 216 -1.25 -23.08 -14.78
CA ILE A 216 0.14 -23.12 -15.29
C ILE A 216 0.65 -24.58 -15.38
N TYR A 217 0.46 -25.38 -14.33
CA TYR A 217 0.88 -26.79 -14.37
C TYR A 217 0.09 -27.61 -15.38
N THR A 218 -1.21 -27.37 -15.53
CA THR A 218 -2.06 -28.06 -16.49
C THR A 218 -1.60 -27.79 -17.93
N GLU A 219 -1.27 -26.55 -18.25
CA GLU A 219 -0.73 -26.14 -19.56
C GLU A 219 0.64 -26.77 -19.84
N LEU A 220 1.52 -26.84 -18.83
CA LEU A 220 2.84 -27.45 -18.95
C LEU A 220 2.77 -28.98 -19.15
N LEU A 221 1.81 -29.66 -18.52
CA LEU A 221 1.64 -31.10 -18.61
C LEU A 221 0.89 -31.52 -19.89
N ASN A 222 0.06 -30.66 -20.44
CA ASN A 222 -0.72 -30.87 -21.65
C ASN A 222 -0.41 -29.79 -22.69
N PRO A 223 0.84 -29.69 -23.18
CA PRO A 223 1.17 -28.69 -24.18
C PRO A 223 0.30 -28.91 -25.41
N SER A 224 -0.46 -27.90 -25.81
CA SER A 224 -1.20 -27.91 -27.08
C SER A 224 -0.20 -28.19 -28.20
N LYS A 225 -0.47 -29.26 -29.01
CA LYS A 225 0.37 -29.65 -30.12
C LYS A 225 0.43 -28.58 -31.21
#